data_0289a82b8a9f0cdbbbbeec2575826953
#
_entry.id   0289a82b8a9f0cdbbbbeec2575826953
#
_cell.length_a   1.000
_cell.length_b   1.000
_cell.length_c   1.000
_cell.angle_alpha   90.00
_cell.angle_beta   90.00
_cell.angle_gamma   90.00
#
_symmetry.space_group_name_H-M   'P 1'
#
loop_
_entity.id
_entity.type
_entity.pdbx_description
1 polymer ?
#
loop_
_entity_poly.entity_id
_entity_poly.type
_entity_poly.pdbx_seq_one_letter_code
_entity_poly.pdbx_strand_id
1 'polypeptide(L)'
;MEQEFEVQVNILSKEMVKPSFPPSSHPTTFTLSLIDQTFPTLHVPVLLFYTAESPTPQGGVDINGLKTSLSQTLDQFLPLAGRLLDESTISCNHKGIPFIKTKVNCHLSFVTTSPHKLNFITKFLPPPELQASGSQLISELVPLAFQINVFLCGGVVIGCYMLHKLLDIASLGTFLKYWSNLASNRLNDVVQPNFEATINAFPPLPKPEYKSSPISSLEPRPISNNVIKSFIFDPIAINKLKAKATSELVPKPTTFEAVAGFVWEQTLATRLNLGIQVEHTALSIVVNMRPRMNPPLPRESMGNPITISQTQVHEHVHSELQELVKEIHSTLYNFYQKFFSTNFKGKNAKDELQHSIELEDGILRVSSWCKMGLNEVDFGFGKPTWIVPTDGIQPPQFRNFFVLTDYCHSNSGDGIEAWLVLEEKEMQNLESNPYFLAFASPN
;
A
#
# COMPACT_ATOMS: atom_id res chain seq x y z
N MET A 1 3.53 -40.76 -0.24
CA MET A 1 3.97 -39.43 -0.75
C MET A 1 2.73 -38.83 -1.38
N GLU A 2 2.04 -37.95 -0.64
CA GLU A 2 1.01 -37.11 -1.23
C GLU A 2 1.71 -36.23 -2.23
N GLN A 3 1.32 -36.26 -3.50
CA GLN A 3 1.78 -35.28 -4.48
C GLN A 3 1.25 -33.94 -4.01
N GLU A 4 2.16 -33.08 -3.58
CA GLU A 4 1.84 -31.70 -3.19
C GLU A 4 1.22 -31.03 -4.43
N PHE A 5 -0.04 -30.62 -4.33
CA PHE A 5 -0.75 -29.99 -5.45
C PHE A 5 -0.10 -28.65 -5.76
N GLU A 6 0.47 -28.54 -6.95
CA GLU A 6 1.13 -27.31 -7.37
C GLU A 6 0.12 -26.33 -7.99
N VAL A 7 0.05 -25.13 -7.41
CA VAL A 7 -0.71 -24.02 -8.00
C VAL A 7 0.05 -23.49 -9.23
N GLN A 8 -0.56 -23.66 -10.41
CA GLN A 8 -0.03 -23.17 -11.68
C GLN A 8 -0.84 -22.01 -12.22
N VAL A 9 -0.14 -20.97 -12.68
CA VAL A 9 -0.69 -19.77 -13.29
C VAL A 9 -0.27 -19.73 -14.76
N ASN A 10 -1.22 -20.03 -15.64
CA ASN A 10 -0.97 -20.11 -17.07
C ASN A 10 -1.29 -18.75 -17.74
N ILE A 11 -0.30 -18.10 -18.32
CA ILE A 11 -0.48 -16.84 -19.06
C ILE A 11 -1.19 -17.15 -20.37
N LEU A 12 -2.33 -16.50 -20.60
CA LEU A 12 -3.14 -16.62 -21.82
C LEU A 12 -2.85 -15.48 -22.81
N SER A 13 -2.60 -14.26 -22.32
CA SER A 13 -2.18 -13.13 -23.13
C SER A 13 -1.40 -12.11 -22.31
N LYS A 14 -0.49 -11.38 -23.00
CA LYS A 14 0.20 -10.20 -22.50
C LYS A 14 -0.01 -9.09 -23.54
N GLU A 15 -0.63 -7.99 -23.14
CA GLU A 15 -0.98 -6.91 -24.04
C GLU A 15 -0.62 -5.55 -23.41
N MET A 16 -0.37 -4.55 -24.23
CA MET A 16 -0.23 -3.16 -23.80
C MET A 16 -1.57 -2.46 -24.01
N VAL A 17 -2.26 -2.11 -22.94
CA VAL A 17 -3.48 -1.31 -23.00
C VAL A 17 -3.10 0.17 -23.04
N LYS A 18 -3.54 0.85 -24.10
CA LYS A 18 -3.28 2.26 -24.36
C LYS A 18 -4.56 3.07 -24.13
N PRO A 19 -4.47 4.39 -23.92
CA PRO A 19 -5.63 5.27 -23.97
C PRO A 19 -6.47 5.05 -25.23
N SER A 20 -7.79 5.25 -25.13
CA SER A 20 -8.70 5.00 -26.24
C SER A 20 -8.59 6.05 -27.36
N PHE A 21 -8.17 7.28 -27.00
CA PHE A 21 -7.90 8.34 -27.96
C PHE A 21 -6.48 8.24 -28.52
N PRO A 22 -6.28 8.59 -29.80
CA PRO A 22 -4.93 8.62 -30.37
C PRO A 22 -4.07 9.69 -29.69
N PRO A 23 -2.74 9.50 -29.59
CA PRO A 23 -1.85 10.50 -29.06
C PRO A 23 -1.89 11.77 -29.90
N SER A 24 -1.74 12.93 -29.25
CA SER A 24 -1.49 14.19 -29.97
C SER A 24 -0.18 14.11 -30.72
N SER A 25 -0.03 14.93 -31.78
CA SER A 25 1.21 15.02 -32.58
C SER A 25 2.43 15.37 -31.74
N HIS A 26 2.22 16.05 -30.60
CA HIS A 26 3.24 16.37 -29.60
C HIS A 26 2.78 15.84 -28.25
N PRO A 27 3.44 14.79 -27.71
CA PRO A 27 3.12 14.29 -26.37
C PRO A 27 3.28 15.43 -25.34
N THR A 28 2.23 15.65 -24.55
CA THR A 28 2.32 16.59 -23.44
C THR A 28 3.23 16.00 -22.36
N THR A 29 3.94 16.88 -21.66
CA THR A 29 4.71 16.50 -20.49
C THR A 29 3.94 16.82 -19.23
N PHE A 30 4.11 15.99 -18.22
CA PHE A 30 3.57 16.19 -16.86
C PHE A 30 4.74 16.28 -15.89
N THR A 31 4.82 17.37 -15.15
CA THR A 31 5.88 17.57 -14.16
C THR A 31 5.40 17.09 -12.79
N LEU A 32 6.20 16.24 -12.13
CA LEU A 32 5.92 15.71 -10.81
C LEU A 32 5.98 16.83 -9.76
N SER A 33 5.11 16.76 -8.76
CA SER A 33 5.19 17.65 -7.60
C SER A 33 6.51 17.49 -6.84
N LEU A 34 6.89 18.50 -6.04
CA LEU A 34 8.08 18.42 -5.19
C LEU A 34 8.11 17.13 -4.36
N ILE A 35 6.97 16.77 -3.78
CA ILE A 35 6.89 15.60 -2.92
C ILE A 35 7.07 14.32 -3.73
N ASP A 36 6.46 14.18 -4.92
CA ASP A 36 6.65 13.02 -5.79
C ASP A 36 8.10 12.87 -6.25
N GLN A 37 8.78 13.99 -6.49
CA GLN A 37 10.20 13.97 -6.87
C GLN A 37 11.09 13.34 -5.79
N THR A 38 10.71 13.42 -4.51
CA THR A 38 11.47 12.84 -3.40
C THR A 38 11.24 11.32 -3.23
N PHE A 39 10.17 10.77 -3.83
CA PHE A 39 9.84 9.35 -3.71
C PHE A 39 10.78 8.47 -4.53
N PRO A 40 11.09 7.28 -4.00
CA PRO A 40 11.94 6.33 -4.70
C PRO A 40 11.27 5.76 -5.94
N THR A 41 12.08 5.39 -6.90
CA THR A 41 11.66 4.74 -8.13
C THR A 41 11.56 3.22 -7.90
N LEU A 42 10.52 2.80 -7.20
CA LEU A 42 10.23 1.39 -6.92
C LEU A 42 8.76 1.08 -7.19
N HIS A 43 8.44 -0.19 -7.43
CA HIS A 43 7.07 -0.66 -7.55
C HIS A 43 6.57 -1.25 -6.23
N VAL A 44 5.38 -0.83 -5.83
CA VAL A 44 4.62 -1.43 -4.73
C VAL A 44 3.63 -2.43 -5.33
N PRO A 45 3.73 -3.71 -4.96
CA PRO A 45 2.80 -4.73 -5.40
C PRO A 45 1.56 -4.79 -4.51
N VAL A 46 0.38 -4.97 -5.13
CA VAL A 46 -0.91 -5.07 -4.45
C VAL A 46 -1.74 -6.19 -5.08
N LEU A 47 -2.42 -6.98 -4.26
CA LEU A 47 -3.37 -7.99 -4.71
C LEU A 47 -4.76 -7.71 -4.15
N LEU A 48 -5.76 -7.84 -5.01
CA LEU A 48 -7.18 -7.74 -4.68
C LEU A 48 -7.84 -9.08 -5.01
N PHE A 49 -8.41 -9.73 -4.01
CA PHE A 49 -9.06 -11.04 -4.13
C PHE A 49 -10.58 -10.88 -4.19
N TYR A 50 -11.22 -11.51 -5.16
CA TYR A 50 -12.66 -11.48 -5.36
C TYR A 50 -13.20 -12.91 -5.39
N THR A 51 -14.04 -13.26 -4.44
CA THR A 51 -14.72 -14.56 -4.41
C THR A 51 -15.90 -14.53 -5.37
N ALA A 52 -16.15 -15.66 -6.06
CA ALA A 52 -17.37 -15.79 -6.84
C ALA A 52 -18.55 -16.01 -5.88
N GLU A 53 -19.34 -14.95 -5.62
CA GLU A 53 -20.54 -15.06 -4.75
C GLU A 53 -21.70 -15.82 -5.43
N SER A 54 -21.71 -15.93 -6.74
CA SER A 54 -22.62 -16.76 -7.54
C SER A 54 -21.94 -17.13 -8.85
N PRO A 55 -22.12 -18.35 -9.38
CA PRO A 55 -21.79 -18.59 -10.76
C PRO A 55 -22.65 -17.62 -11.58
N THR A 56 -22.00 -16.62 -12.20
CA THR A 56 -22.71 -15.73 -13.13
C THR A 56 -23.43 -16.61 -14.14
N PRO A 57 -24.76 -16.44 -14.36
CA PRO A 57 -25.55 -17.32 -15.24
C PRO A 57 -25.07 -17.33 -16.69
N GLN A 58 -24.10 -16.47 -17.03
CA GLN A 58 -23.50 -16.30 -18.36
C GLN A 58 -21.97 -16.21 -18.27
N GLY A 59 -21.31 -17.29 -17.89
CA GLY A 59 -19.95 -17.60 -18.34
C GLY A 59 -18.84 -16.60 -18.07
N GLY A 60 -18.42 -16.44 -16.82
CA GLY A 60 -17.07 -15.94 -16.54
C GLY A 60 -16.92 -14.41 -16.53
N VAL A 61 -15.78 -13.95 -16.01
CA VAL A 61 -15.40 -12.53 -15.98
C VAL A 61 -15.18 -12.00 -17.40
N ASP A 62 -15.83 -10.89 -17.75
CA ASP A 62 -15.63 -10.20 -19.04
C ASP A 62 -14.27 -9.47 -19.08
N ILE A 63 -13.22 -10.23 -19.40
CA ILE A 63 -11.85 -9.70 -19.52
C ILE A 63 -11.73 -8.64 -20.62
N ASN A 64 -12.52 -8.77 -21.70
CA ASN A 64 -12.48 -7.77 -22.78
C ASN A 64 -13.12 -6.47 -22.34
N GLY A 65 -14.21 -6.53 -21.58
CA GLY A 65 -14.82 -5.37 -20.94
C GLY A 65 -13.86 -4.68 -19.95
N LEU A 66 -13.15 -5.45 -19.13
CA LEU A 66 -12.10 -4.91 -18.25
C LEU A 66 -11.00 -4.19 -19.05
N LYS A 67 -10.53 -4.77 -20.16
CA LYS A 67 -9.52 -4.15 -21.00
C LYS A 67 -10.02 -2.86 -21.68
N THR A 68 -11.25 -2.88 -22.18
CA THR A 68 -11.88 -1.71 -22.82
C THR A 68 -12.07 -0.57 -21.83
N SER A 69 -12.62 -0.85 -20.67
CA SER A 69 -12.80 0.15 -19.60
C SER A 69 -11.47 0.67 -19.06
N LEU A 70 -10.42 -0.17 -19.01
CA LEU A 70 -9.07 0.28 -18.66
C LEU A 70 -8.52 1.27 -19.70
N SER A 71 -8.71 1.00 -20.99
CA SER A 71 -8.32 1.92 -22.07
C SER A 71 -9.01 3.28 -21.92
N GLN A 72 -10.30 3.30 -21.62
CA GLN A 72 -11.08 4.52 -21.35
C GLN A 72 -10.64 5.22 -20.03
N THR A 73 -10.29 4.44 -19.01
CA THR A 73 -9.74 4.99 -17.77
C THR A 73 -8.45 5.76 -18.04
N LEU A 74 -7.56 5.20 -18.85
CA LEU A 74 -6.29 5.83 -19.19
C LEU A 74 -6.43 7.16 -19.93
N ASP A 75 -7.59 7.46 -20.55
CA ASP A 75 -7.87 8.77 -21.12
C ASP A 75 -7.89 9.90 -20.09
N GLN A 76 -8.30 9.58 -18.86
CA GLN A 76 -8.33 10.53 -17.74
C GLN A 76 -7.05 10.47 -16.88
N PHE A 77 -6.28 9.41 -17.00
CA PHE A 77 -5.04 9.17 -16.26
C PHE A 77 -3.82 9.11 -17.19
N LEU A 78 -3.75 10.05 -18.14
CA LEU A 78 -2.69 10.08 -19.17
C LEU A 78 -1.26 9.95 -18.64
N PRO A 79 -0.87 10.61 -17.52
CA PRO A 79 0.47 10.42 -16.97
C PRO A 79 0.79 8.95 -16.65
N LEU A 80 -0.21 8.14 -16.27
CA LEU A 80 -0.02 6.72 -15.97
C LEU A 80 0.08 5.83 -17.22
N ALA A 81 -0.31 6.34 -18.39
CA ALA A 81 -0.10 5.68 -19.68
C ALA A 81 1.22 6.10 -20.35
N GLY A 82 1.98 6.98 -19.71
CA GLY A 82 3.24 7.54 -20.17
C GLY A 82 4.48 6.80 -19.71
N ARG A 83 5.62 7.49 -19.80
CA ARG A 83 6.93 7.04 -19.28
C ARG A 83 7.67 8.21 -18.67
N LEU A 84 8.45 7.96 -17.62
CA LEU A 84 9.37 8.95 -17.07
C LEU A 84 10.42 9.33 -18.12
N LEU A 85 10.66 10.60 -18.29
CA LEU A 85 11.79 11.13 -19.07
C LEU A 85 13.01 11.28 -18.17
N ASP A 86 12.79 11.71 -16.95
CA ASP A 86 13.78 11.90 -15.91
C ASP A 86 13.09 11.73 -14.53
N GLU A 87 13.77 12.04 -13.45
CA GLU A 87 13.27 11.91 -12.07
C GLU A 87 12.10 12.84 -11.73
N SER A 88 11.76 13.79 -12.60
CA SER A 88 10.78 14.85 -12.35
C SER A 88 9.69 14.97 -13.40
N THR A 89 9.84 14.32 -14.56
CA THR A 89 9.01 14.59 -15.75
C THR A 89 8.51 13.30 -16.38
N ILE A 90 7.22 13.26 -16.71
CA ILE A 90 6.57 12.17 -17.45
C ILE A 90 6.25 12.67 -18.86
N SER A 91 6.58 11.88 -19.88
CA SER A 91 6.02 12.02 -21.22
C SER A 91 4.70 11.26 -21.31
N CYS A 92 3.61 11.98 -21.55
CA CYS A 92 2.29 11.39 -21.79
C CYS A 92 2.20 10.84 -23.22
N ASN A 93 3.07 9.90 -23.56
CA ASN A 93 3.32 9.39 -24.91
C ASN A 93 2.42 8.21 -25.31
N HIS A 94 1.40 7.90 -24.53
CA HIS A 94 0.43 6.82 -24.75
C HIS A 94 1.07 5.44 -24.99
N LYS A 95 2.24 5.17 -24.39
CA LYS A 95 2.84 3.83 -24.45
C LYS A 95 1.95 2.76 -23.82
N GLY A 96 1.08 3.19 -22.88
CA GLY A 96 0.14 2.30 -22.21
C GLY A 96 0.78 1.51 -21.07
N ILE A 97 -0.01 0.59 -20.52
CA ILE A 97 0.36 -0.25 -19.38
C ILE A 97 0.17 -1.74 -19.71
N PRO A 98 1.02 -2.63 -19.16
CA PRO A 98 0.85 -4.07 -19.34
C PRO A 98 -0.44 -4.58 -18.71
N PHE A 99 -1.15 -5.42 -19.45
CA PHE A 99 -2.35 -6.13 -19.01
C PHE A 99 -2.18 -7.61 -19.34
N ILE A 100 -2.08 -8.44 -18.31
CA ILE A 100 -1.79 -9.85 -18.41
C ILE A 100 -3.04 -10.63 -18.00
N LYS A 101 -3.50 -11.54 -18.86
CA LYS A 101 -4.57 -12.47 -18.57
C LYS A 101 -4.00 -13.83 -18.24
N THR A 102 -4.45 -14.43 -17.15
CA THR A 102 -4.02 -15.77 -16.73
C THR A 102 -5.20 -16.67 -16.39
N LYS A 103 -4.95 -17.97 -16.36
CA LYS A 103 -5.85 -18.99 -15.82
C LYS A 103 -5.12 -19.76 -14.74
N VAL A 104 -5.78 -19.91 -13.57
CA VAL A 104 -5.25 -20.66 -12.43
C VAL A 104 -5.90 -22.05 -12.38
N ASN A 105 -5.11 -23.09 -12.13
CA ASN A 105 -5.53 -24.49 -12.18
C ASN A 105 -6.26 -25.00 -10.92
N CYS A 106 -6.69 -24.09 -10.01
CA CYS A 106 -7.39 -24.45 -8.79
C CYS A 106 -8.58 -23.52 -8.50
N HIS A 107 -9.36 -23.85 -7.48
CA HIS A 107 -10.36 -22.95 -6.89
C HIS A 107 -9.68 -21.91 -6.01
N LEU A 108 -10.24 -20.70 -5.95
CA LEU A 108 -9.68 -19.60 -5.14
C LEU A 108 -9.63 -19.98 -3.64
N SER A 109 -10.64 -20.71 -3.15
CA SER A 109 -10.67 -21.18 -1.77
C SER A 109 -9.44 -22.02 -1.39
N PHE A 110 -8.90 -22.83 -2.32
CA PHE A 110 -7.67 -23.59 -2.07
C PHE A 110 -6.50 -22.67 -1.66
N VAL A 111 -6.39 -21.51 -2.27
CA VAL A 111 -5.34 -20.53 -1.94
C VAL A 111 -5.66 -19.81 -0.63
N THR A 112 -6.90 -19.29 -0.48
CA THR A 112 -7.25 -18.43 0.66
C THR A 112 -7.35 -19.16 2.00
N THR A 113 -7.65 -20.47 1.99
CA THR A 113 -7.73 -21.29 3.22
C THR A 113 -6.44 -22.09 3.50
N SER A 114 -5.46 -22.06 2.60
CA SER A 114 -4.19 -22.75 2.81
C SER A 114 -3.39 -22.13 3.97
N PRO A 115 -2.80 -22.94 4.86
CA PRO A 115 -1.84 -22.42 5.85
C PRO A 115 -0.57 -21.86 5.20
N HIS A 116 -0.32 -22.21 3.93
CA HIS A 116 0.81 -21.75 3.13
C HIS A 116 0.41 -20.71 2.07
N LYS A 117 -0.72 -20.03 2.25
CA LYS A 117 -1.27 -19.10 1.25
C LYS A 117 -0.29 -18.04 0.77
N LEU A 118 0.59 -17.55 1.64
CA LEU A 118 1.60 -16.55 1.29
C LEU A 118 2.62 -17.06 0.26
N ASN A 119 2.83 -18.38 0.15
CA ASN A 119 3.73 -18.97 -0.84
C ASN A 119 3.16 -18.92 -2.27
N PHE A 120 1.85 -18.72 -2.40
CA PHE A 120 1.18 -18.69 -3.70
C PHE A 120 0.96 -17.29 -4.24
N ILE A 121 0.83 -16.29 -3.36
CA ILE A 121 0.31 -14.96 -3.74
C ILE A 121 1.22 -14.23 -4.71
N THR A 122 2.53 -14.43 -4.66
CA THR A 122 3.47 -13.82 -5.62
C THR A 122 3.24 -14.29 -7.06
N LYS A 123 2.68 -15.50 -7.25
CA LYS A 123 2.33 -16.03 -8.58
C LYS A 123 1.21 -15.24 -9.27
N PHE A 124 0.41 -14.48 -8.49
CA PHE A 124 -0.72 -13.70 -9.00
C PHE A 124 -0.34 -12.26 -9.35
N LEU A 125 0.90 -11.86 -9.10
CA LEU A 125 1.45 -10.57 -9.49
C LEU A 125 1.88 -10.56 -10.97
N PRO A 126 1.94 -9.40 -11.62
CA PRO A 126 2.58 -9.29 -12.93
C PRO A 126 4.00 -9.84 -12.90
N PRO A 127 4.53 -10.30 -14.06
CA PRO A 127 5.88 -10.85 -14.14
C PRO A 127 6.94 -9.92 -13.54
N PRO A 128 7.94 -10.46 -12.79
CA PRO A 128 8.89 -9.65 -12.03
C PRO A 128 9.77 -8.75 -12.89
N GLU A 129 9.95 -9.07 -14.18
CA GLU A 129 10.66 -8.20 -15.15
C GLU A 129 9.98 -6.84 -15.38
N LEU A 130 8.72 -6.67 -14.96
CA LEU A 130 7.99 -5.40 -14.98
C LEU A 130 8.21 -4.57 -13.71
N GLN A 131 8.83 -5.13 -12.70
CA GLN A 131 9.23 -4.41 -11.50
C GLN A 131 10.48 -3.55 -11.76
N ALA A 132 10.55 -2.38 -11.12
CA ALA A 132 11.74 -1.56 -11.18
C ALA A 132 12.93 -2.32 -10.56
N SER A 133 14.01 -2.40 -11.31
CA SER A 133 15.29 -2.94 -10.84
C SER A 133 16.41 -1.90 -11.06
N GLY A 134 17.45 -1.95 -10.24
CA GLY A 134 18.54 -0.98 -10.29
C GLY A 134 19.31 -0.90 -11.61
N SER A 135 19.10 -1.86 -12.52
CA SER A 135 19.72 -1.89 -13.87
C SER A 135 18.85 -1.36 -15.00
N GLN A 136 17.56 -1.07 -14.73
CA GLN A 136 16.62 -0.58 -15.74
C GLN A 136 16.75 0.93 -15.97
N LEU A 137 16.57 1.36 -17.23
CA LEU A 137 16.43 2.77 -17.54
C LEU A 137 15.09 3.28 -17.03
N ILE A 138 15.10 4.45 -16.41
CA ILE A 138 13.89 5.08 -15.84
C ILE A 138 12.79 5.26 -16.92
N SER A 139 13.19 5.47 -18.18
CA SER A 139 12.28 5.63 -19.33
C SER A 139 11.61 4.33 -19.80
N GLU A 140 12.00 3.19 -19.26
CA GLU A 140 11.41 1.88 -19.53
C GLU A 140 10.41 1.46 -18.47
N LEU A 141 10.48 2.08 -17.27
CA LEU A 141 9.59 1.74 -16.16
C LEU A 141 8.14 2.04 -16.50
N VAL A 142 7.29 1.08 -16.21
CA VAL A 142 5.84 1.22 -16.40
C VAL A 142 5.21 1.81 -15.13
N PRO A 143 4.33 2.83 -15.25
CA PRO A 143 3.64 3.39 -14.08
C PRO A 143 2.75 2.40 -13.35
N LEU A 144 2.07 1.55 -14.10
CA LEU A 144 1.18 0.48 -13.62
C LEU A 144 1.36 -0.76 -14.47
N ALA A 145 1.11 -1.93 -13.88
CA ALA A 145 0.94 -3.20 -14.59
C ALA A 145 -0.12 -4.04 -13.88
N PHE A 146 -1.00 -4.71 -14.64
CA PHE A 146 -2.06 -5.55 -14.09
C PHE A 146 -1.96 -6.99 -14.57
N GLN A 147 -2.20 -7.95 -13.66
CA GLN A 147 -2.42 -9.34 -13.97
C GLN A 147 -3.79 -9.79 -13.44
N ILE A 148 -4.64 -10.26 -14.34
CA ILE A 148 -5.98 -10.75 -14.02
C ILE A 148 -5.95 -12.27 -13.97
N ASN A 149 -6.04 -12.81 -12.77
CA ASN A 149 -5.95 -14.24 -12.50
C ASN A 149 -7.36 -14.81 -12.35
N VAL A 150 -7.80 -15.64 -13.30
CA VAL A 150 -9.11 -16.27 -13.28
C VAL A 150 -8.98 -17.71 -12.80
N PHE A 151 -9.65 -18.03 -11.71
CA PHE A 151 -9.66 -19.33 -11.06
C PHE A 151 -10.74 -20.26 -11.64
N LEU A 152 -10.62 -21.58 -11.42
CA LEU A 152 -11.59 -22.56 -11.92
C LEU A 152 -13.01 -22.32 -11.41
N CYS A 153 -13.17 -21.76 -10.22
CA CYS A 153 -14.48 -21.44 -9.63
C CYS A 153 -15.07 -20.12 -10.13
N GLY A 154 -14.39 -19.39 -11.02
CA GLY A 154 -14.77 -18.04 -11.43
C GLY A 154 -14.32 -16.92 -10.50
N GLY A 155 -13.70 -17.24 -9.36
CA GLY A 155 -13.03 -16.23 -8.52
C GLY A 155 -11.89 -15.55 -9.27
N VAL A 156 -11.59 -14.31 -8.90
CA VAL A 156 -10.60 -13.47 -9.56
C VAL A 156 -9.61 -12.91 -8.56
N VAL A 157 -8.34 -12.86 -8.95
CA VAL A 157 -7.32 -12.08 -8.24
C VAL A 157 -6.72 -11.08 -9.21
N ILE A 158 -6.80 -9.80 -8.85
CA ILE A 158 -6.17 -8.71 -9.61
C ILE A 158 -4.84 -8.39 -8.94
N GLY A 159 -3.75 -8.71 -9.61
CA GLY A 159 -2.40 -8.31 -9.21
C GLY A 159 -2.01 -7.01 -9.88
N CYS A 160 -1.42 -6.10 -9.11
CA CYS A 160 -0.99 -4.79 -9.57
C CYS A 160 0.44 -4.51 -9.14
N TYR A 161 1.28 -3.97 -10.04
CA TYR A 161 2.44 -3.17 -9.70
C TYR A 161 2.10 -1.70 -9.89
N MET A 162 2.36 -0.87 -8.88
CA MET A 162 2.28 0.59 -9.01
C MET A 162 3.64 1.22 -8.75
N LEU A 163 4.08 2.13 -9.62
CA LEU A 163 5.32 2.87 -9.44
C LEU A 163 5.12 3.93 -8.35
N HIS A 164 5.73 3.72 -7.18
CA HIS A 164 5.49 4.55 -5.99
C HIS A 164 5.89 6.02 -6.20
N LYS A 165 6.86 6.28 -7.07
CA LYS A 165 7.22 7.65 -7.47
C LYS A 165 6.05 8.46 -8.03
N LEU A 166 5.02 7.81 -8.56
CA LEU A 166 3.88 8.46 -9.22
C LEU A 166 2.59 8.41 -8.43
N LEU A 167 2.46 7.42 -7.55
CA LEU A 167 1.21 7.08 -6.87
C LEU A 167 1.47 6.64 -5.44
N ASP A 168 0.67 7.13 -4.50
CA ASP A 168 0.44 6.47 -3.24
C ASP A 168 -0.78 5.54 -3.32
N ILE A 169 -1.06 4.83 -2.24
CA ILE A 169 -2.16 3.86 -2.20
C ILE A 169 -3.55 4.52 -2.34
N ALA A 170 -3.72 5.77 -1.90
CA ALA A 170 -4.97 6.52 -2.08
C ALA A 170 -5.18 6.89 -3.55
N SER A 171 -4.12 7.26 -4.26
CA SER A 171 -4.13 7.49 -5.71
C SER A 171 -4.44 6.22 -6.48
N LEU A 172 -3.87 5.06 -6.07
CA LEU A 172 -4.21 3.76 -6.66
C LEU A 172 -5.69 3.44 -6.41
N GLY A 173 -6.20 3.69 -5.21
CA GLY A 173 -7.62 3.51 -4.88
C GLY A 173 -8.52 4.36 -5.78
N THR A 174 -8.16 5.63 -6.03
CA THR A 174 -8.87 6.52 -6.95
C THR A 174 -8.87 5.96 -8.37
N PHE A 175 -7.71 5.50 -8.87
CA PHE A 175 -7.60 4.89 -10.20
C PHE A 175 -8.45 3.62 -10.33
N LEU A 176 -8.33 2.69 -9.38
CA LEU A 176 -9.06 1.42 -9.40
C LEU A 176 -10.58 1.63 -9.27
N LYS A 177 -11.01 2.58 -8.46
CA LYS A 177 -12.42 2.93 -8.31
C LYS A 177 -12.97 3.54 -9.60
N TYR A 178 -12.23 4.42 -10.26
CA TYR A 178 -12.60 4.97 -11.57
C TYR A 178 -12.75 3.83 -12.59
N TRP A 179 -11.74 2.97 -12.71
CA TRP A 179 -11.74 1.85 -13.64
C TRP A 179 -12.88 0.87 -13.36
N SER A 180 -13.10 0.49 -12.09
CA SER A 180 -14.15 -0.46 -11.72
C SER A 180 -15.55 0.09 -11.98
N ASN A 181 -15.78 1.40 -11.79
CA ASN A 181 -17.06 2.04 -12.08
C ASN A 181 -17.34 2.05 -13.59
N LEU A 182 -16.35 2.30 -14.44
CA LEU A 182 -16.51 2.15 -15.89
C LEU A 182 -16.78 0.69 -16.28
N ALA A 183 -16.01 -0.25 -15.74
CA ALA A 183 -16.14 -1.68 -16.06
C ALA A 183 -17.53 -2.24 -15.68
N SER A 184 -18.10 -1.76 -14.58
CA SER A 184 -19.41 -2.18 -14.07
C SER A 184 -20.58 -1.27 -14.51
N ASN A 185 -20.31 -0.34 -15.45
CA ASN A 185 -21.29 0.63 -15.97
C ASN A 185 -21.95 1.53 -14.93
N ARG A 186 -21.26 1.82 -13.82
CA ARG A 186 -21.68 2.76 -12.76
C ARG A 186 -21.16 4.17 -13.05
N LEU A 187 -21.57 4.74 -14.17
CA LEU A 187 -21.06 6.02 -14.69
C LEU A 187 -21.35 7.22 -13.77
N ASN A 188 -22.42 7.18 -12.99
CA ASN A 188 -22.79 8.24 -12.04
C ASN A 188 -21.84 8.29 -10.83
N ASP A 189 -21.11 7.23 -10.55
CA ASP A 189 -20.19 7.12 -9.42
C ASP A 189 -18.74 7.45 -9.81
N VAL A 190 -18.52 7.83 -11.07
CA VAL A 190 -17.19 8.16 -11.59
C VAL A 190 -16.79 9.55 -11.11
N VAL A 191 -15.69 9.61 -10.35
CA VAL A 191 -15.12 10.87 -9.86
C VAL A 191 -13.79 11.13 -10.57
N GLN A 192 -13.62 12.35 -11.08
CA GLN A 192 -12.46 12.72 -11.88
C GLN A 192 -11.19 12.82 -11.03
N PRO A 193 -10.03 12.30 -11.50
CA PRO A 193 -8.76 12.49 -10.82
C PRO A 193 -8.32 13.94 -10.85
N ASN A 194 -7.68 14.39 -9.77
CA ASN A 194 -7.12 15.74 -9.69
C ASN A 194 -5.59 15.68 -9.62
N PHE A 195 -4.95 15.85 -10.76
CA PHE A 195 -3.49 15.86 -10.87
C PHE A 195 -2.86 17.19 -10.47
N GLU A 196 -3.63 18.29 -10.46
CA GLU A 196 -3.10 19.62 -10.17
C GLU A 196 -3.03 19.91 -8.67
N ALA A 197 -3.91 19.31 -7.86
CA ALA A 197 -4.01 19.63 -6.45
C ALA A 197 -2.70 19.39 -5.69
N THR A 198 -2.03 18.26 -5.91
CA THR A 198 -0.75 17.96 -5.27
C THR A 198 0.38 18.88 -5.79
N ILE A 199 0.40 19.17 -7.09
CA ILE A 199 1.39 20.07 -7.70
C ILE A 199 1.23 21.50 -7.16
N ASN A 200 0.00 21.98 -7.04
CA ASN A 200 -0.28 23.32 -6.52
C ASN A 200 0.07 23.44 -5.04
N ALA A 201 -0.13 22.37 -4.25
CA ALA A 201 0.25 22.30 -2.85
C ALA A 201 1.78 22.20 -2.65
N PHE A 202 2.44 21.44 -3.54
CA PHE A 202 3.88 21.15 -3.51
C PHE A 202 4.51 21.45 -4.87
N PRO A 203 4.71 22.73 -5.22
CA PRO A 203 5.24 23.12 -6.52
C PRO A 203 6.59 22.46 -6.83
N PRO A 204 6.79 21.95 -8.06
CA PRO A 204 8.02 21.29 -8.46
C PRO A 204 9.21 22.22 -8.39
N LEU A 205 10.40 21.69 -8.09
CA LEU A 205 11.64 22.44 -8.25
C LEU A 205 12.02 22.51 -9.74
N PRO A 206 12.56 23.66 -10.21
CA PRO A 206 12.86 23.89 -11.63
C PRO A 206 13.95 22.96 -12.21
N LYS A 207 14.82 22.42 -11.39
CA LYS A 207 15.79 21.36 -11.69
C LYS A 207 15.93 20.50 -10.46
N PRO A 208 16.00 19.19 -10.61
CA PRO A 208 16.29 18.34 -9.48
C PRO A 208 17.71 18.62 -8.99
N GLU A 209 17.87 19.46 -7.98
CA GLU A 209 19.06 19.49 -7.13
C GLU A 209 19.12 18.21 -6.28
N TYR A 210 18.26 17.24 -6.62
CA TYR A 210 18.17 15.98 -5.94
C TYR A 210 19.10 14.96 -6.57
N LYS A 211 20.07 14.56 -5.83
CA LYS A 211 20.40 13.14 -5.79
C LYS A 211 19.16 12.45 -5.25
N SER A 212 18.56 11.54 -6.02
CA SER A 212 17.50 10.64 -5.54
C SER A 212 17.78 10.27 -4.10
N SER A 213 16.79 10.51 -3.22
CA SER A 213 16.94 10.10 -1.82
C SER A 213 17.42 8.66 -1.76
N PRO A 214 18.34 8.35 -0.87
CA PRO A 214 19.10 7.12 -0.87
C PRO A 214 18.31 5.86 -0.49
N ILE A 215 17.04 5.72 -0.93
CA ILE A 215 16.47 4.38 -1.03
C ILE A 215 17.19 3.57 -2.11
N SER A 216 17.77 4.23 -3.15
CA SER A 216 18.76 3.59 -4.02
C SER A 216 20.12 3.34 -3.33
N SER A 217 20.38 3.92 -2.18
CA SER A 217 21.54 3.65 -1.32
C SER A 217 21.19 2.77 -0.11
N LEU A 218 19.98 2.21 -0.04
CA LEU A 218 19.79 1.00 0.75
C LEU A 218 20.59 -0.08 0.03
N GLU A 219 21.90 -0.10 0.33
CA GLU A 219 22.71 -1.28 0.05
C GLU A 219 21.88 -2.49 0.48
N PRO A 220 21.78 -3.55 -0.36
CA PRO A 220 21.09 -4.75 0.05
C PRO A 220 21.79 -5.19 1.35
N ARG A 221 21.16 -4.92 2.49
CA ARG A 221 21.64 -5.52 3.74
C ARG A 221 21.61 -7.03 3.51
N PRO A 222 22.58 -7.77 4.04
CA PRO A 222 22.62 -9.22 3.88
C PRO A 222 21.22 -9.75 4.18
N ILE A 223 20.75 -10.67 3.33
CA ILE A 223 19.41 -11.27 3.37
C ILE A 223 19.11 -11.60 4.82
N SER A 224 18.35 -10.73 5.47
CA SER A 224 17.87 -10.98 6.82
C SER A 224 16.79 -12.05 6.71
N ASN A 225 16.71 -12.96 7.68
CA ASN A 225 15.62 -13.95 7.79
C ASN A 225 14.29 -13.26 8.15
N ASN A 226 13.93 -12.20 7.42
CA ASN A 226 12.68 -11.52 7.63
C ASN A 226 11.54 -12.33 7.03
N VAL A 227 10.46 -12.41 7.76
CA VAL A 227 9.22 -13.06 7.34
C VAL A 227 8.06 -12.08 7.43
N ILE A 228 7.09 -12.26 6.56
CA ILE A 228 5.82 -11.53 6.61
C ILE A 228 4.73 -12.44 7.12
N LYS A 229 3.91 -11.93 8.04
CA LYS A 229 2.70 -12.58 8.55
C LYS A 229 1.60 -11.54 8.69
N SER A 230 0.34 -12.00 8.60
CA SER A 230 -0.79 -11.13 8.85
C SER A 230 -1.61 -11.60 10.03
N PHE A 231 -2.19 -10.63 10.74
CA PHE A 231 -3.00 -10.84 11.94
C PHE A 231 -4.26 -9.99 11.87
N ILE A 232 -5.39 -10.61 12.16
CA ILE A 232 -6.70 -9.95 12.13
C ILE A 232 -7.04 -9.44 13.53
N PHE A 233 -7.36 -8.17 13.62
CA PHE A 233 -7.98 -7.50 14.73
C PHE A 233 -9.45 -7.33 14.42
N ASP A 234 -10.31 -8.16 14.99
CA ASP A 234 -11.75 -8.05 14.82
C ASP A 234 -12.32 -6.84 15.57
N PRO A 235 -13.57 -6.42 15.33
CA PRO A 235 -14.18 -5.26 16.00
C PRO A 235 -14.22 -5.40 17.52
N ILE A 236 -14.35 -6.62 18.06
CA ILE A 236 -14.38 -6.86 19.51
C ILE A 236 -13.00 -6.64 20.11
N ALA A 237 -11.96 -7.19 19.48
CA ALA A 237 -10.57 -6.97 19.86
C ALA A 237 -10.18 -5.49 19.79
N ILE A 238 -10.55 -4.81 18.71
CA ILE A 238 -10.31 -3.37 18.53
C ILE A 238 -10.96 -2.56 19.67
N ASN A 239 -12.22 -2.85 20.02
CA ASN A 239 -12.91 -2.15 21.11
C ASN A 239 -12.24 -2.40 22.48
N LYS A 240 -11.79 -3.64 22.72
CA LYS A 240 -11.03 -3.97 23.95
C LYS A 240 -9.70 -3.23 23.97
N LEU A 241 -8.95 -3.16 22.88
CA LEU A 241 -7.70 -2.42 22.79
C LEU A 241 -7.92 -0.93 23.01
N LYS A 242 -8.95 -0.33 22.41
CA LYS A 242 -9.30 1.08 22.66
C LYS A 242 -9.61 1.36 24.10
N ALA A 243 -10.35 0.47 24.75
CA ALA A 243 -10.64 0.60 26.20
C ALA A 243 -9.36 0.50 27.05
N LYS A 244 -8.44 -0.42 26.72
CA LYS A 244 -7.13 -0.54 27.41
C LYS A 244 -6.23 0.67 27.16
N ALA A 245 -6.25 1.24 25.98
CA ALA A 245 -5.45 2.39 25.58
C ALA A 245 -5.99 3.74 26.08
N THR A 246 -7.23 3.75 26.64
CA THR A 246 -7.86 4.96 27.17
C THR A 246 -7.09 5.48 28.39
N SER A 247 -6.78 6.78 28.40
CA SER A 247 -6.14 7.50 29.50
C SER A 247 -6.77 8.88 29.65
N GLU A 248 -6.39 9.62 30.70
CA GLU A 248 -6.86 11.01 30.89
C GLU A 248 -6.45 11.91 29.70
N LEU A 249 -5.27 11.71 29.13
CA LEU A 249 -4.75 12.47 28.01
C LEU A 249 -5.33 12.03 26.66
N VAL A 250 -5.70 10.74 26.52
CA VAL A 250 -6.31 10.17 25.32
C VAL A 250 -7.60 9.45 25.71
N PRO A 251 -8.69 10.19 25.99
CA PRO A 251 -9.94 9.58 26.47
C PRO A 251 -10.69 8.80 25.40
N LYS A 252 -10.38 9.00 24.12
CA LYS A 252 -11.00 8.31 22.99
C LYS A 252 -9.95 7.96 21.93
N PRO A 253 -9.11 6.93 22.16
CA PRO A 253 -8.15 6.50 21.16
C PRO A 253 -8.83 6.12 19.84
N THR A 254 -8.24 6.51 18.71
CA THR A 254 -8.67 6.03 17.41
C THR A 254 -8.32 4.55 17.24
N THR A 255 -8.94 3.89 16.28
CA THR A 255 -8.60 2.50 15.95
C THR A 255 -7.14 2.36 15.54
N PHE A 256 -6.63 3.33 14.75
CA PHE A 256 -5.22 3.36 14.36
C PHE A 256 -4.28 3.44 15.56
N GLU A 257 -4.51 4.40 16.47
CA GLU A 257 -3.66 4.60 17.65
C GLU A 257 -3.64 3.36 18.55
N ALA A 258 -4.81 2.73 18.77
CA ALA A 258 -4.92 1.55 19.61
C ALA A 258 -4.22 0.32 19.01
N VAL A 259 -4.44 0.04 17.71
CA VAL A 259 -3.83 -1.11 17.04
C VAL A 259 -2.34 -0.89 16.81
N ALA A 260 -1.93 0.29 16.32
CA ALA A 260 -0.52 0.58 16.09
C ALA A 260 0.29 0.61 17.41
N GLY A 261 -0.27 1.19 18.47
CA GLY A 261 0.33 1.17 19.79
C GLY A 261 0.49 -0.24 20.34
N PHE A 262 -0.51 -1.10 20.16
CA PHE A 262 -0.45 -2.50 20.60
C PHE A 262 0.59 -3.31 19.80
N VAL A 263 0.65 -3.16 18.47
CA VAL A 263 1.69 -3.82 17.67
C VAL A 263 3.07 -3.35 18.09
N TRP A 264 3.25 -2.07 18.37
CA TRP A 264 4.51 -1.52 18.85
C TRP A 264 4.87 -2.09 20.24
N GLU A 265 3.95 -2.07 21.22
CA GLU A 265 4.13 -2.67 22.54
C GLU A 265 4.58 -4.13 22.45
N GLN A 266 3.88 -4.94 21.64
CA GLN A 266 4.14 -6.37 21.55
C GLN A 266 5.44 -6.70 20.79
N THR A 267 5.83 -5.88 19.82
CA THR A 267 7.14 -5.99 19.16
C THR A 267 8.27 -5.71 20.14
N LEU A 268 8.13 -4.70 20.99
CA LEU A 268 9.11 -4.40 22.03
C LEU A 268 9.20 -5.54 23.07
N ALA A 269 8.06 -6.02 23.56
CA ALA A 269 8.02 -7.13 24.50
C ALA A 269 8.66 -8.40 23.92
N THR A 270 8.43 -8.67 22.64
CA THR A 270 9.07 -9.77 21.90
C THR A 270 10.59 -9.67 21.91
N ARG A 271 11.15 -8.49 21.60
CA ARG A 271 12.59 -8.24 21.61
C ARG A 271 13.20 -8.43 22.98
N LEU A 272 12.55 -7.90 24.01
CA LEU A 272 12.98 -8.09 25.40
C LEU A 272 13.01 -9.57 25.79
N ASN A 273 11.97 -10.33 25.44
CA ASN A 273 11.87 -11.77 25.73
C ASN A 273 13.00 -12.57 25.04
N LEU A 274 13.46 -12.10 23.87
CA LEU A 274 14.56 -12.70 23.12
C LEU A 274 15.94 -12.21 23.59
N GLY A 275 16.01 -11.30 24.57
CA GLY A 275 17.27 -10.72 25.05
C GLY A 275 17.91 -9.77 24.02
N ILE A 276 17.14 -9.27 23.04
CA ILE A 276 17.61 -8.28 22.08
C ILE A 276 17.66 -6.93 22.77
N GLN A 277 18.86 -6.35 22.85
CA GLN A 277 19.01 -5.01 23.38
C GLN A 277 18.46 -3.99 22.40
N VAL A 278 17.49 -3.21 22.82
CA VAL A 278 16.93 -2.08 22.08
C VAL A 278 17.34 -0.81 22.83
N GLU A 279 18.36 -0.13 22.32
CA GLU A 279 18.84 1.13 22.92
C GLU A 279 17.82 2.25 22.79
N HIS A 280 17.13 2.27 21.63
CA HIS A 280 16.15 3.29 21.31
C HIS A 280 14.91 2.66 20.66
N THR A 281 13.74 3.21 20.93
CA THR A 281 12.51 2.82 20.26
C THR A 281 11.72 4.03 19.79
N ALA A 282 11.16 3.96 18.59
CA ALA A 282 10.23 4.95 18.04
C ALA A 282 9.27 4.28 17.05
N LEU A 283 8.13 4.92 16.81
CA LEU A 283 7.21 4.57 15.75
C LEU A 283 7.23 5.65 14.66
N SER A 284 7.62 5.26 13.45
CA SER A 284 7.51 6.09 12.25
C SER A 284 6.16 5.85 11.57
N ILE A 285 5.38 6.89 11.37
CA ILE A 285 4.00 6.82 10.89
C ILE A 285 3.91 7.51 9.53
N VAL A 286 3.45 6.79 8.51
CA VAL A 286 3.12 7.38 7.21
C VAL A 286 1.78 8.11 7.32
N VAL A 287 1.79 9.42 7.07
CA VAL A 287 0.63 10.30 7.22
C VAL A 287 0.12 10.76 5.86
N ASN A 288 -1.14 10.43 5.53
CA ASN A 288 -1.83 11.01 4.38
C ASN A 288 -2.18 12.48 4.66
N MET A 289 -1.64 13.38 3.86
CA MET A 289 -1.78 14.82 4.04
C MET A 289 -3.08 15.38 3.46
N ARG A 290 -3.77 14.68 2.54
CA ARG A 290 -4.95 15.22 1.85
C ARG A 290 -5.97 15.85 2.80
N PRO A 291 -6.51 15.15 3.81
CA PRO A 291 -7.50 15.72 4.72
C PRO A 291 -6.87 16.68 5.76
N ARG A 292 -5.55 16.81 5.79
CA ARG A 292 -4.80 17.50 6.84
C ARG A 292 -4.15 18.81 6.37
N MET A 293 -4.24 19.09 5.08
CA MET A 293 -3.84 20.37 4.51
C MET A 293 -4.86 21.46 4.84
N ASN A 294 -4.45 22.73 4.75
CA ASN A 294 -5.33 23.88 4.91
C ASN A 294 -5.22 24.83 3.69
N PRO A 295 -6.22 24.87 2.78
CA PRO A 295 -7.43 24.03 2.77
C PRO A 295 -7.10 22.54 2.50
N PRO A 296 -7.99 21.59 2.90
CA PRO A 296 -7.81 20.19 2.61
C PRO A 296 -7.71 19.92 1.10
N LEU A 297 -6.82 19.01 0.70
CA LEU A 297 -6.79 18.55 -0.68
C LEU A 297 -7.99 17.62 -0.96
N PRO A 298 -8.54 17.64 -2.17
CA PRO A 298 -9.53 16.66 -2.60
C PRO A 298 -9.07 15.22 -2.36
N ARG A 299 -9.99 14.32 -2.05
CA ARG A 299 -9.67 12.90 -1.85
C ARG A 299 -9.03 12.29 -3.10
N GLU A 300 -9.44 12.76 -4.28
CA GLU A 300 -9.03 12.31 -5.61
C GLU A 300 -7.73 12.98 -6.09
N SER A 301 -7.02 13.72 -5.22
CA SER A 301 -5.72 14.29 -5.56
C SER A 301 -4.73 13.17 -5.86
N MET A 302 -4.14 13.23 -7.06
CA MET A 302 -3.16 12.24 -7.54
C MET A 302 -1.75 12.59 -7.06
N GLY A 303 -0.86 11.60 -7.04
CA GLY A 303 0.51 11.74 -6.55
C GLY A 303 0.68 11.16 -5.14
N ASN A 304 1.72 11.63 -4.43
CA ASN A 304 2.10 11.16 -3.10
C ASN A 304 1.99 12.28 -2.03
N PRO A 305 0.84 12.91 -1.79
CA PRO A 305 0.74 13.86 -0.69
C PRO A 305 0.69 13.12 0.66
N ILE A 306 1.81 12.46 0.95
CA ILE A 306 2.07 11.75 2.20
C ILE A 306 3.42 12.19 2.75
N THR A 307 3.60 12.06 4.06
CA THR A 307 4.85 12.35 4.76
C THR A 307 5.03 11.40 5.93
N ILE A 308 6.17 11.47 6.59
CA ILE A 308 6.48 10.66 7.75
C ILE A 308 6.46 11.54 9.00
N SER A 309 5.75 11.09 10.02
CA SER A 309 5.81 11.64 11.37
C SER A 309 6.36 10.56 12.29
N GLN A 310 7.31 10.90 13.15
CA GLN A 310 7.96 9.96 14.05
C GLN A 310 7.72 10.39 15.50
N THR A 311 7.41 9.44 16.36
CA THR A 311 7.34 9.65 17.81
C THR A 311 8.72 10.02 18.36
N GLN A 312 8.77 10.57 19.56
CA GLN A 312 10.05 10.76 20.23
C GLN A 312 10.74 9.41 20.45
N VAL A 313 12.05 9.44 20.41
CA VAL A 313 12.87 8.27 20.68
C VAL A 313 12.99 8.08 22.19
N HIS A 314 12.66 6.90 22.68
CA HIS A 314 12.71 6.56 24.12
C HIS A 314 13.86 5.58 24.38
N GLU A 315 14.69 5.90 25.39
CA GLU A 315 15.80 5.06 25.84
C GLU A 315 15.35 3.90 26.74
N HIS A 316 14.07 3.91 27.22
CA HIS A 316 13.54 2.89 28.11
C HIS A 316 12.44 2.08 27.44
N VAL A 317 12.66 0.78 27.34
CA VAL A 317 11.89 -0.17 26.54
C VAL A 317 10.61 -0.68 27.24
N HIS A 318 10.37 -0.30 28.51
CA HIS A 318 9.17 -0.67 29.26
C HIS A 318 8.10 0.42 29.16
N SER A 319 7.32 0.38 28.10
CA SER A 319 6.20 1.31 27.94
C SER A 319 4.89 0.53 27.85
N GLU A 320 3.95 0.87 28.73
CA GLU A 320 2.60 0.33 28.68
C GLU A 320 1.83 0.89 27.46
N LEU A 321 0.83 0.15 26.99
CA LEU A 321 0.00 0.54 25.82
C LEU A 321 -0.49 1.99 25.90
N GLN A 322 -0.92 2.45 27.08
CA GLN A 322 -1.44 3.81 27.28
C GLN A 322 -0.38 4.89 26.99
N GLU A 323 0.88 4.65 27.40
CA GLU A 323 1.99 5.58 27.16
C GLU A 323 2.34 5.64 25.68
N LEU A 324 2.43 4.49 25.00
CA LEU A 324 2.72 4.43 23.56
C LEU A 324 1.60 5.09 22.74
N VAL A 325 0.35 4.87 23.11
CA VAL A 325 -0.80 5.51 22.46
C VAL A 325 -0.81 7.02 22.69
N LYS A 326 -0.44 7.49 23.87
CA LYS A 326 -0.24 8.92 24.17
C LYS A 326 0.85 9.53 23.28
N GLU A 327 1.98 8.83 23.10
CA GLU A 327 3.05 9.29 22.20
C GLU A 327 2.59 9.39 20.75
N ILE A 328 1.88 8.38 20.26
CA ILE A 328 1.30 8.41 18.91
C ILE A 328 0.33 9.59 18.76
N HIS A 329 -0.58 9.75 19.72
CA HIS A 329 -1.57 10.84 19.74
C HIS A 329 -0.91 12.21 19.72
N SER A 330 0.03 12.44 20.64
CA SER A 330 0.74 13.71 20.77
C SER A 330 1.56 14.04 19.51
N THR A 331 2.23 13.03 18.95
CA THR A 331 3.01 13.16 17.71
C THR A 331 2.12 13.59 16.54
N LEU A 332 1.00 12.90 16.33
CA LEU A 332 0.06 13.24 15.26
C LEU A 332 -0.60 14.61 15.50
N TYR A 333 -0.99 14.91 16.74
CA TYR A 333 -1.58 16.19 17.09
C TYR A 333 -0.61 17.36 16.82
N ASN A 334 0.63 17.26 17.29
CA ASN A 334 1.65 18.29 17.08
C ASN A 334 2.00 18.45 15.60
N PHE A 335 2.09 17.32 14.88
CA PHE A 335 2.29 17.33 13.44
C PHE A 335 1.18 18.11 12.73
N TYR A 336 -0.10 17.85 13.05
CA TYR A 336 -1.22 18.57 12.44
C TYR A 336 -1.21 20.05 12.78
N GLN A 337 -0.93 20.43 14.03
CA GLN A 337 -0.83 21.84 14.43
C GLN A 337 0.26 22.58 13.64
N LYS A 338 1.42 21.95 13.45
CA LYS A 338 2.51 22.48 12.66
C LYS A 338 2.08 22.70 11.21
N PHE A 339 1.43 21.71 10.57
CA PHE A 339 0.95 21.81 9.20
C PHE A 339 -0.15 22.85 9.00
N PHE A 340 -1.03 23.05 9.98
CA PHE A 340 -2.05 24.11 9.92
C PHE A 340 -1.46 25.53 10.06
N SER A 341 -0.35 25.67 10.77
CA SER A 341 0.25 26.97 11.07
C SER A 341 1.24 27.46 10.01
N THR A 342 1.80 26.56 9.19
CA THR A 342 2.81 26.89 8.17
C THR A 342 2.17 26.93 6.78
N ASN A 343 2.31 28.09 6.10
CA ASN A 343 2.16 28.13 4.64
C ASN A 343 3.32 27.31 4.04
N PHE A 344 3.07 26.04 3.71
CA PHE A 344 4.02 25.12 3.08
C PHE A 344 4.38 25.61 1.66
N LYS A 345 5.03 26.78 1.54
CA LYS A 345 5.45 27.36 0.27
C LYS A 345 6.94 27.65 0.32
N GLY A 346 7.71 26.99 -0.55
CA GLY A 346 9.10 27.34 -0.81
C GLY A 346 10.16 26.36 -0.27
N LYS A 347 11.41 26.82 -0.17
CA LYS A 347 12.60 25.98 0.17
C LYS A 347 12.50 25.21 1.49
N ASN A 348 11.72 25.71 2.45
CA ASN A 348 11.54 25.04 3.75
C ASN A 348 10.71 23.75 3.67
N ALA A 349 9.85 23.63 2.65
CA ALA A 349 9.09 22.39 2.42
C ALA A 349 10.02 21.20 2.12
N LYS A 350 11.16 21.46 1.48
CA LYS A 350 12.16 20.43 1.16
C LYS A 350 12.78 19.82 2.42
N ASP A 351 13.26 20.67 3.32
CA ASP A 351 13.98 20.22 4.52
C ASP A 351 13.05 19.51 5.50
N GLU A 352 11.77 19.91 5.51
CA GLU A 352 10.76 19.29 6.36
C GLU A 352 10.18 17.97 5.79
N LEU A 353 10.25 17.76 4.46
CA LEU A 353 9.87 16.52 3.79
C LEU A 353 11.03 15.51 3.70
N GLN A 354 12.27 15.99 3.80
CA GLN A 354 13.48 15.13 3.85
C GLN A 354 13.71 14.54 5.25
N HIS A 355 12.69 13.99 5.87
CA HIS A 355 12.96 13.10 6.99
C HIS A 355 13.61 11.84 6.39
N SER A 356 14.94 11.78 6.55
CA SER A 356 15.70 10.56 6.29
C SER A 356 14.98 9.42 6.99
N ILE A 357 14.59 8.40 6.23
CA ILE A 357 14.18 7.12 6.79
C ILE A 357 15.46 6.52 7.36
N GLU A 358 15.84 6.94 8.56
CA GLU A 358 16.92 6.29 9.28
C GLU A 358 16.46 4.87 9.59
N LEU A 359 17.19 3.91 9.03
CA LEU A 359 16.90 2.49 9.20
C LEU A 359 17.56 1.98 10.49
N GLU A 360 17.24 2.61 11.62
CA GLU A 360 17.70 2.12 12.91
C GLU A 360 16.91 0.90 13.35
N ASP A 361 17.57 -0.05 13.95
CA ASP A 361 17.00 -1.32 14.38
C ASP A 361 15.88 -1.18 15.42
N GLY A 362 15.86 -0.09 16.18
CA GLY A 362 14.84 0.24 17.18
C GLY A 362 13.58 0.88 16.64
N ILE A 363 13.56 1.31 15.36
CA ILE A 363 12.42 2.03 14.79
C ILE A 363 11.47 1.06 14.09
N LEU A 364 10.23 1.01 14.58
CA LEU A 364 9.13 0.33 13.89
C LEU A 364 8.41 1.32 12.99
N ARG A 365 7.96 0.88 11.80
CA ARG A 365 7.29 1.74 10.81
C ARG A 365 5.90 1.23 10.52
N VAL A 366 4.95 2.16 10.34
CA VAL A 366 3.57 1.83 10.00
C VAL A 366 3.06 2.65 8.84
N SER A 367 2.39 1.95 7.90
CA SER A 367 1.58 2.56 6.85
C SER A 367 0.15 2.05 6.97
N SER A 368 -0.83 2.94 7.02
CA SER A 368 -2.24 2.55 7.04
C SER A 368 -2.86 2.75 5.65
N TRP A 369 -3.34 1.66 5.07
CA TRP A 369 -4.11 1.62 3.83
C TRP A 369 -5.62 1.62 4.08
N CYS A 370 -6.01 1.62 5.36
CA CYS A 370 -7.40 1.63 5.76
C CYS A 370 -8.12 2.86 5.20
N LYS A 371 -9.32 2.66 4.67
CA LYS A 371 -10.19 3.70 4.09
C LYS A 371 -9.57 4.45 2.89
N MET A 372 -8.58 3.85 2.22
CA MET A 372 -8.00 4.41 0.98
C MET A 372 -8.79 4.02 -0.29
N GLY A 373 -9.97 3.40 -0.14
CA GLY A 373 -10.90 3.11 -1.22
C GLY A 373 -10.70 1.76 -1.91
N LEU A 374 -9.68 0.97 -1.54
CA LEU A 374 -9.43 -0.34 -2.15
C LEU A 374 -10.56 -1.34 -1.88
N ASN A 375 -11.16 -1.30 -0.69
CA ASN A 375 -12.30 -2.14 -0.30
C ASN A 375 -13.63 -1.74 -0.97
N GLU A 376 -13.65 -0.63 -1.72
CA GLU A 376 -14.82 -0.16 -2.48
C GLU A 376 -14.77 -0.54 -3.96
N VAL A 377 -13.66 -1.12 -4.42
CA VAL A 377 -13.40 -1.44 -5.84
C VAL A 377 -14.23 -2.64 -6.27
N ASP A 378 -15.25 -2.42 -7.09
CA ASP A 378 -16.16 -3.47 -7.57
C ASP A 378 -16.30 -3.40 -9.10
N PHE A 379 -15.71 -4.37 -9.78
CA PHE A 379 -15.73 -4.50 -11.23
C PHE A 379 -17.03 -5.15 -11.78
N GLY A 380 -18.06 -5.29 -10.95
CA GLY A 380 -19.32 -5.96 -11.32
C GLY A 380 -19.40 -7.42 -10.85
N PHE A 381 -18.39 -7.89 -10.13
CA PHE A 381 -18.33 -9.21 -9.52
C PHE A 381 -18.13 -9.16 -8.00
N GLY A 382 -18.54 -8.04 -7.37
CA GLY A 382 -18.46 -7.81 -5.92
C GLY A 382 -17.23 -7.00 -5.50
N LYS A 383 -17.14 -6.74 -4.20
CA LYS A 383 -16.01 -6.05 -3.58
C LYS A 383 -14.89 -7.05 -3.28
N PRO A 384 -13.63 -6.58 -3.15
CA PRO A 384 -12.55 -7.48 -2.76
C PRO A 384 -12.80 -8.02 -1.35
N THR A 385 -12.64 -9.33 -1.19
CA THR A 385 -12.77 -10.03 0.09
C THR A 385 -11.45 -10.06 0.85
N TRP A 386 -10.33 -9.80 0.17
CA TRP A 386 -9.00 -9.76 0.77
C TRP A 386 -8.08 -8.84 -0.04
N ILE A 387 -7.36 -7.96 0.67
CA ILE A 387 -6.42 -6.99 0.11
C ILE A 387 -5.05 -7.29 0.70
N VAL A 388 -4.09 -7.63 -0.16
CA VAL A 388 -2.77 -8.06 0.27
C VAL A 388 -1.71 -7.06 -0.19
N PRO A 389 -1.05 -6.36 0.75
CA PRO A 389 0.18 -5.63 0.46
C PRO A 389 1.32 -6.66 0.37
N THR A 390 1.84 -6.88 -0.83
CA THR A 390 2.87 -7.90 -1.04
C THR A 390 4.29 -7.34 -0.97
N ASP A 391 4.43 -6.07 -0.61
CA ASP A 391 5.74 -5.45 -0.45
C ASP A 391 6.45 -6.10 0.74
N GLY A 392 7.47 -6.87 0.43
CA GLY A 392 8.22 -7.63 1.41
C GLY A 392 8.02 -9.14 1.42
N ILE A 393 7.20 -9.70 0.51
CA ILE A 393 6.99 -11.16 0.46
C ILE A 393 8.19 -11.91 -0.11
N GLN A 394 9.06 -11.25 -0.96
CA GLN A 394 10.26 -11.95 -1.47
C GLN A 394 11.39 -11.01 -1.90
N PRO A 395 12.56 -11.12 -1.31
CA PRO A 395 12.79 -11.04 0.13
C PRO A 395 12.30 -9.69 0.64
N PRO A 396 11.80 -9.58 1.87
CA PRO A 396 11.33 -8.30 2.41
C PRO A 396 12.46 -7.27 2.32
N GLN A 397 12.25 -6.21 1.52
CA GLN A 397 13.23 -5.13 1.40
C GLN A 397 13.32 -4.30 2.68
N PHE A 398 12.26 -4.34 3.47
CA PHE A 398 12.13 -3.62 4.73
C PHE A 398 11.95 -4.60 5.89
N ARG A 399 12.53 -4.30 7.03
CA ARG A 399 12.25 -4.96 8.31
C ARG A 399 11.66 -3.93 9.28
N ASN A 400 11.06 -4.39 10.35
CA ASN A 400 10.41 -3.54 11.34
C ASN A 400 9.36 -2.63 10.71
N PHE A 401 8.54 -3.22 9.83
CA PHE A 401 7.51 -2.52 9.09
C PHE A 401 6.19 -3.26 9.18
N PHE A 402 5.10 -2.54 9.28
CA PHE A 402 3.78 -3.14 9.16
C PHE A 402 2.81 -2.25 8.38
N VAL A 403 1.89 -2.91 7.69
CA VAL A 403 0.80 -2.27 6.95
C VAL A 403 -0.52 -2.65 7.60
N LEU A 404 -1.40 -1.67 7.78
CA LEU A 404 -2.77 -1.91 8.21
C LEU A 404 -3.70 -1.81 6.99
N THR A 405 -4.52 -2.84 6.77
CA THR A 405 -5.55 -2.88 5.71
C THR A 405 -6.93 -3.05 6.32
N ASP A 406 -7.96 -2.61 5.60
CA ASP A 406 -9.34 -2.89 6.00
C ASP A 406 -9.60 -4.40 5.92
N TYR A 407 -10.17 -4.97 6.99
CA TYR A 407 -10.66 -6.33 7.02
C TYR A 407 -12.18 -6.30 7.13
N CYS A 408 -12.85 -6.63 6.02
CA CYS A 408 -14.31 -6.63 5.93
C CYS A 408 -14.81 -8.07 5.97
N HIS A 409 -15.40 -8.49 7.08
CA HIS A 409 -16.07 -9.79 7.19
C HIS A 409 -17.58 -9.55 7.29
N SER A 410 -18.35 -10.19 6.42
CA SER A 410 -19.80 -9.96 6.25
C SER A 410 -20.63 -10.07 7.53
N ASN A 411 -20.13 -10.71 8.58
CA ASN A 411 -20.88 -11.03 9.79
C ASN A 411 -20.40 -10.32 11.07
N SER A 412 -19.24 -9.65 11.10
CA SER A 412 -18.64 -9.11 12.35
C SER A 412 -18.36 -7.61 12.32
N GLY A 413 -18.62 -6.92 11.22
CA GLY A 413 -18.27 -5.50 11.05
C GLY A 413 -16.83 -5.27 10.58
N ASP A 414 -16.42 -3.99 10.57
CA ASP A 414 -15.11 -3.59 10.05
C ASP A 414 -14.00 -3.88 11.06
N GLY A 415 -13.08 -4.77 10.69
CA GLY A 415 -11.84 -5.06 11.40
C GLY A 415 -10.63 -4.45 10.72
N ILE A 416 -9.46 -4.77 11.23
CA ILE A 416 -8.16 -4.43 10.63
C ILE A 416 -7.33 -5.70 10.48
N GLU A 417 -6.67 -5.84 9.34
CA GLU A 417 -5.61 -6.81 9.15
C GLU A 417 -4.26 -6.08 9.21
N ALA A 418 -3.39 -6.52 10.11
CA ALA A 418 -2.02 -6.00 10.24
C ALA A 418 -1.04 -6.97 9.61
N TRP A 419 -0.28 -6.49 8.62
CA TRP A 419 0.75 -7.21 7.88
C TRP A 419 2.11 -6.83 8.44
N LEU A 420 2.73 -7.72 9.21
CA LEU A 420 3.97 -7.47 9.92
C LEU A 420 5.16 -8.10 9.19
N VAL A 421 6.23 -7.34 9.05
CA VAL A 421 7.54 -7.80 8.55
C VAL A 421 8.55 -7.70 9.68
N LEU A 422 8.90 -8.84 10.25
CA LEU A 422 9.84 -8.97 11.37
C LEU A 422 10.90 -10.04 11.07
N GLU A 423 11.96 -10.07 11.85
CA GLU A 423 12.89 -11.20 11.81
C GLU A 423 12.16 -12.49 12.23
N GLU A 424 12.53 -13.63 11.65
CA GLU A 424 11.85 -14.90 11.85
C GLU A 424 11.70 -15.29 13.33
N LYS A 425 12.75 -15.08 14.15
CA LYS A 425 12.69 -15.36 15.58
C LYS A 425 11.74 -14.43 16.34
N GLU A 426 11.73 -13.14 15.96
CA GLU A 426 10.78 -12.17 16.52
C GLU A 426 9.34 -12.58 16.18
N MET A 427 9.09 -12.96 14.92
CA MET A 427 7.78 -13.40 14.45
C MET A 427 7.31 -14.68 15.17
N GLN A 428 8.18 -15.69 15.31
CA GLN A 428 7.87 -16.93 16.03
C GLN A 428 7.52 -16.67 17.50
N ASN A 429 8.25 -15.77 18.18
CA ASN A 429 7.95 -15.39 19.56
C ASN A 429 6.59 -14.67 19.65
N LEU A 430 6.31 -13.75 18.71
CA LEU A 430 5.04 -13.02 18.66
C LEU A 430 3.86 -13.96 18.41
N GLU A 431 3.97 -14.90 17.46
CA GLU A 431 2.95 -15.90 17.13
C GLU A 431 2.66 -16.86 18.28
N SER A 432 3.59 -17.05 19.21
CA SER A 432 3.42 -17.88 20.40
C SER A 432 2.98 -17.11 21.65
N ASN A 433 2.88 -15.78 21.57
CA ASN A 433 2.52 -14.93 22.69
C ASN A 433 1.00 -14.95 22.98
N PRO A 434 0.51 -15.57 24.09
CA PRO A 434 -0.92 -15.66 24.37
C PRO A 434 -1.60 -14.30 24.55
N TYR A 435 -0.87 -13.29 25.03
CA TYR A 435 -1.40 -11.94 25.20
C TYR A 435 -1.61 -11.25 23.86
N PHE A 436 -0.69 -11.42 22.90
CA PHE A 436 -0.87 -10.94 21.55
C PHE A 436 -2.06 -11.63 20.87
N LEU A 437 -2.12 -12.97 20.97
CA LEU A 437 -3.18 -13.78 20.37
C LEU A 437 -4.58 -13.56 21.00
N ALA A 438 -4.66 -12.96 22.17
CA ALA A 438 -5.95 -12.58 22.77
C ALA A 438 -6.64 -11.41 22.04
N PHE A 439 -5.93 -10.68 21.18
CA PHE A 439 -6.43 -9.54 20.41
C PHE A 439 -6.22 -9.70 18.91
N ALA A 440 -5.27 -10.52 18.48
CA ALA A 440 -4.85 -10.67 17.09
C ALA A 440 -4.91 -12.14 16.68
N SER A 441 -5.76 -12.47 15.71
CA SER A 441 -5.84 -13.84 15.17
C SER A 441 -4.93 -13.97 13.96
N PRO A 442 -4.06 -14.99 13.87
CA PRO A 442 -3.32 -15.28 12.64
C PRO A 442 -4.29 -15.49 11.47
N ASN A 443 -3.96 -14.89 10.30
CA ASN A 443 -4.78 -15.04 9.10
C ASN A 443 -4.17 -16.05 8.11
#